data_59d4112c942aa832fecf8a9f90319cc5
#
_entry.id   59d4112c942aa832fecf8a9f90319cc5
#
_cell.length_a   1.000
_cell.length_b   1.000
_cell.length_c   1.000
_cell.angle_alpha   90.00
_cell.angle_beta   90.00
_cell.angle_gamma   90.00
#
_symmetry.space_group_name_H-M   'P 1'
#
loop_
_entity.id
_entity.type
_entity.pdbx_description
1 polymer ?
#
loop_
_entity_poly.entity_id
_entity_poly.type
_entity_poly.pdbx_seq_one_letter_code
_entity_poly.pdbx_strand_id
1 'polypeptide(L)'
;MSLNEITIEVTQQCPNRCIYCSSLSDMEKTESLGYATILQVVDDAVALGAKTVSLSGGEPFLREDIAEIVEYIKGKGLKVRLYSSGIYSDGDSYSSIPTMLLEAVKGKLDALIFNYEAIDAELYATIMGTEAVNLALLDETINSAIALGIPVEAHLVPMHCNYHRIPDVLSKLYSMGVSNVSFLRLVPQGRVLENKELVEMSVEEQEELKKIMAKCQETYQGKIRLGLPFSAKRAACGTGSIKLTVRYDGYVFPCEAFKDGMMEINKGVMPENVQEKRLKNIYEESGYLKVVREGLEAYSGCEGNEYCYGQFIRTKF
;
A
#
# COMPACT_ATOMS: atom_id res chain seq x y z
N MET A 1 17.20 -8.00 15.83
CA MET A 1 16.54 -7.13 14.82
C MET A 1 15.29 -6.57 15.46
N SER A 2 14.87 -5.35 15.15
CA SER A 2 13.67 -4.71 15.71
C SER A 2 12.72 -4.39 14.56
N LEU A 3 11.45 -4.74 14.70
CA LEU A 3 10.39 -4.32 13.77
C LEU A 3 10.27 -2.80 13.84
N ASN A 4 10.12 -2.13 12.71
CA ASN A 4 9.91 -0.69 12.65
C ASN A 4 8.52 -0.31 12.12
N GLU A 5 8.03 -1.07 11.16
CA GLU A 5 6.74 -0.84 10.51
C GLU A 5 5.99 -2.16 10.32
N ILE A 6 4.68 -2.12 10.54
CA ILE A 6 3.78 -3.20 10.17
C ILE A 6 2.62 -2.64 9.33
N THR A 7 2.33 -3.31 8.23
CA THR A 7 1.10 -3.10 7.46
C THR A 7 0.07 -4.15 7.87
N ILE A 8 -1.15 -3.73 8.16
CA ILE A 8 -2.27 -4.63 8.48
C ILE A 8 -3.36 -4.39 7.45
N GLU A 9 -3.66 -5.41 6.65
CA GLU A 9 -4.82 -5.42 5.79
C GLU A 9 -6.05 -5.79 6.63
N VAL A 10 -6.87 -4.80 6.95
CA VAL A 10 -7.97 -4.97 7.91
C VAL A 10 -9.21 -5.63 7.29
N THR A 11 -9.37 -5.53 5.98
CA THR A 11 -10.46 -6.15 5.19
C THR A 11 -10.02 -6.38 3.75
N GLN A 12 -10.67 -7.31 3.05
CA GLN A 12 -10.51 -7.49 1.61
C GLN A 12 -11.58 -6.74 0.81
N GLN A 13 -12.69 -6.36 1.45
CA GLN A 13 -13.77 -5.63 0.79
C GLN A 13 -13.32 -4.25 0.32
N CYS A 14 -13.62 -3.90 -0.93
CA CYS A 14 -13.22 -2.63 -1.55
C CYS A 14 -14.22 -2.20 -2.62
N PRO A 15 -14.60 -0.91 -2.69
CA PRO A 15 -15.47 -0.41 -3.77
C PRO A 15 -14.76 -0.38 -5.13
N ASN A 16 -13.45 -0.48 -5.16
CA ASN A 16 -12.65 -0.54 -6.38
C ASN A 16 -12.17 -1.96 -6.69
N ARG A 17 -11.92 -2.22 -7.99
CA ARG A 17 -11.36 -3.47 -8.51
C ARG A 17 -10.10 -3.19 -9.34
N CYS A 18 -9.14 -2.43 -8.77
CA CYS A 18 -7.96 -1.92 -9.48
C CYS A 18 -7.19 -3.02 -10.23
N ILE A 19 -6.77 -2.70 -11.47
CA ILE A 19 -6.04 -3.63 -12.36
C ILE A 19 -4.69 -4.08 -11.79
N TYR A 20 -4.13 -3.34 -10.83
CA TYR A 20 -2.86 -3.64 -10.17
C TYR A 20 -3.01 -4.15 -8.72
N CYS A 21 -4.23 -4.43 -8.26
CA CYS A 21 -4.48 -4.84 -6.88
C CYS A 21 -3.83 -6.20 -6.55
N SER A 22 -2.88 -6.17 -5.62
CA SER A 22 -2.19 -7.38 -5.16
C SER A 22 -3.00 -8.22 -4.17
N SER A 23 -4.03 -7.64 -3.54
CA SER A 23 -4.90 -8.30 -2.55
C SER A 23 -6.18 -8.85 -3.18
N LEU A 24 -6.39 -8.64 -4.49
CA LEU A 24 -7.59 -9.08 -5.24
C LEU A 24 -8.90 -8.56 -4.63
N SER A 25 -8.85 -7.40 -4.01
CA SER A 25 -9.98 -6.76 -3.30
C SER A 25 -11.06 -6.30 -4.28
N ASP A 26 -12.31 -6.47 -3.91
CA ASP A 26 -13.52 -5.95 -4.56
C ASP A 26 -14.73 -6.02 -3.59
N MET A 27 -15.91 -5.59 -4.00
CA MET A 27 -17.11 -5.58 -3.14
C MET A 27 -17.69 -6.97 -2.84
N GLU A 28 -17.34 -8.00 -3.62
CA GLU A 28 -17.81 -9.37 -3.40
C GLU A 28 -17.02 -10.09 -2.30
N LYS A 29 -15.87 -9.51 -1.89
CA LYS A 29 -15.03 -10.06 -0.85
C LYS A 29 -15.57 -9.73 0.54
N THR A 30 -15.57 -10.74 1.40
CA THR A 30 -16.06 -10.62 2.78
C THR A 30 -15.00 -10.89 3.83
N GLU A 31 -13.80 -11.29 3.41
CA GLU A 31 -12.70 -11.60 4.31
C GLU A 31 -12.25 -10.35 5.08
N SER A 32 -12.17 -10.48 6.40
CA SER A 32 -11.83 -9.38 7.27
C SER A 32 -11.14 -9.88 8.54
N LEU A 33 -10.07 -9.23 8.92
CA LEU A 33 -9.36 -9.58 10.16
C LEU A 33 -10.19 -9.16 11.37
N GLY A 34 -10.37 -10.07 12.34
CA GLY A 34 -11.18 -9.78 13.54
C GLY A 34 -10.60 -8.65 14.37
N TYR A 35 -11.47 -7.81 14.97
CA TYR A 35 -11.07 -6.68 15.81
C TYR A 35 -10.05 -7.07 16.89
N ALA A 36 -10.36 -8.09 17.71
CA ALA A 36 -9.46 -8.55 18.76
C ALA A 36 -8.10 -9.04 18.24
N THR A 37 -8.09 -9.65 17.05
CA THR A 37 -6.85 -10.09 16.39
C THR A 37 -6.00 -8.89 15.96
N ILE A 38 -6.63 -7.83 15.42
CA ILE A 38 -5.92 -6.58 15.07
C ILE A 38 -5.27 -5.97 16.30
N LEU A 39 -6.00 -5.86 17.42
CA LEU A 39 -5.44 -5.30 18.66
C LEU A 39 -4.27 -6.14 19.19
N GLN A 40 -4.39 -7.47 19.12
CA GLN A 40 -3.31 -8.37 19.52
C GLN A 40 -2.06 -8.20 18.62
N VAL A 41 -2.25 -8.07 17.31
CA VAL A 41 -1.16 -7.79 16.36
C VAL A 41 -0.46 -6.47 16.67
N VAL A 42 -1.23 -5.43 17.01
CA VAL A 42 -0.68 -4.12 17.41
C VAL A 42 0.14 -4.24 18.70
N ASP A 43 -0.35 -4.94 19.73
CA ASP A 43 0.38 -5.16 20.98
C ASP A 43 1.71 -5.90 20.76
N ASP A 44 1.68 -6.95 19.93
CA ASP A 44 2.89 -7.68 19.57
C ASP A 44 3.86 -6.81 18.76
N ALA A 45 3.36 -5.98 17.83
CA ALA A 45 4.17 -5.04 17.08
C ALA A 45 4.87 -4.01 17.98
N VAL A 46 4.17 -3.48 18.99
CA VAL A 46 4.77 -2.62 20.02
C VAL A 46 5.90 -3.34 20.76
N ALA A 47 5.65 -4.58 21.21
CA ALA A 47 6.64 -5.39 21.91
C ALA A 47 7.88 -5.70 21.05
N LEU A 48 7.71 -5.80 19.73
CA LEU A 48 8.78 -5.98 18.75
C LEU A 48 9.52 -4.67 18.38
N GLY A 49 9.04 -3.53 18.88
CA GLY A 49 9.67 -2.21 18.70
C GLY A 49 9.15 -1.39 17.54
N ALA A 50 8.00 -1.76 16.95
CA ALA A 50 7.37 -1.00 15.88
C ALA A 50 7.16 0.47 16.26
N LYS A 51 7.27 1.35 15.27
CA LYS A 51 7.05 2.79 15.39
C LYS A 51 5.86 3.24 14.56
N THR A 52 5.48 2.46 13.55
CA THR A 52 4.44 2.80 12.60
C THR A 52 3.55 1.60 12.33
N VAL A 53 2.24 1.82 12.36
CA VAL A 53 1.24 0.90 11.83
C VAL A 53 0.60 1.54 10.60
N SER A 54 0.59 0.81 9.51
CA SER A 54 -0.09 1.16 8.27
C SER A 54 -1.33 0.29 8.14
N LEU A 55 -2.53 0.89 8.21
CA LEU A 55 -3.80 0.21 7.97
C LEU A 55 -4.11 0.26 6.48
N SER A 56 -4.42 -0.88 5.89
CA SER A 56 -4.65 -1.06 4.47
C SER A 56 -5.65 -2.21 4.24
N GLY A 57 -5.67 -2.76 3.04
CA GLY A 57 -6.48 -3.93 2.66
C GLY A 57 -7.26 -3.66 1.40
N GLY A 58 -8.58 -3.82 1.46
CA GLY A 58 -9.54 -3.24 0.52
C GLY A 58 -9.73 -1.76 0.85
N GLU A 59 -10.91 -1.40 1.37
CA GLU A 59 -11.20 -0.05 1.85
C GLU A 59 -11.44 -0.08 3.37
N PRO A 60 -10.50 0.43 4.18
CA PRO A 60 -10.65 0.40 5.63
C PRO A 60 -11.88 1.15 6.17
N PHE A 61 -12.35 2.21 5.50
CA PHE A 61 -13.54 2.94 5.92
C PHE A 61 -14.86 2.17 5.74
N LEU A 62 -14.83 0.98 5.10
CA LEU A 62 -15.98 0.06 5.10
C LEU A 62 -16.12 -0.71 6.41
N ARG A 63 -15.12 -0.66 7.30
CA ARG A 63 -15.20 -1.28 8.62
C ARG A 63 -15.84 -0.32 9.62
N GLU A 64 -16.84 -0.80 10.34
CA GLU A 64 -17.53 -0.02 11.38
C GLU A 64 -16.60 0.35 12.56
N ASP A 65 -15.62 -0.51 12.86
CA ASP A 65 -14.69 -0.36 13.98
C ASP A 65 -13.37 0.33 13.63
N ILE A 66 -13.23 0.91 12.43
CA ILE A 66 -11.95 1.51 11.98
C ILE A 66 -11.48 2.65 12.88
N ALA A 67 -12.42 3.46 13.39
CA ALA A 67 -12.09 4.59 14.26
C ALA A 67 -11.53 4.13 15.61
N GLU A 68 -12.08 3.05 16.18
CA GLU A 68 -11.59 2.46 17.42
C GLU A 68 -10.21 1.81 17.24
N ILE A 69 -9.98 1.15 16.09
CA ILE A 69 -8.67 0.58 15.74
C ILE A 69 -7.63 1.69 15.66
N VAL A 70 -7.92 2.79 14.96
CA VAL A 70 -7.03 3.96 14.85
C VAL A 70 -6.73 4.57 16.23
N GLU A 71 -7.76 4.75 17.07
CA GLU A 71 -7.63 5.24 18.43
C GLU A 71 -6.72 4.34 19.27
N TYR A 72 -6.93 3.04 19.22
CA TYR A 72 -6.13 2.06 19.95
C TYR A 72 -4.64 2.14 19.56
N ILE A 73 -4.34 2.17 18.24
CA ILE A 73 -2.96 2.26 17.75
C ILE A 73 -2.33 3.58 18.22
N LYS A 74 -3.05 4.68 18.11
CA LYS A 74 -2.56 5.99 18.54
C LYS A 74 -2.31 6.02 20.06
N GLY A 75 -3.19 5.40 20.85
CA GLY A 75 -3.05 5.24 22.30
C GLY A 75 -1.81 4.44 22.74
N LYS A 76 -1.26 3.58 21.86
CA LYS A 76 0.03 2.91 22.07
C LYS A 76 1.25 3.77 21.71
N GLY A 77 1.06 5.01 21.31
CA GLY A 77 2.13 5.95 20.94
C GLY A 77 2.75 5.69 19.55
N LEU A 78 2.07 4.93 18.70
CA LEU A 78 2.52 4.61 17.35
C LEU A 78 2.08 5.70 16.36
N LYS A 79 2.82 5.81 15.26
CA LYS A 79 2.35 6.52 14.07
C LYS A 79 1.31 5.68 13.35
N VAL A 80 0.23 6.33 12.90
CA VAL A 80 -0.88 5.69 12.19
C VAL A 80 -0.96 6.23 10.78
N ARG A 81 -0.80 5.35 9.80
CA ARG A 81 -1.02 5.65 8.38
C ARG A 81 -2.22 4.83 7.91
N LEU A 82 -3.15 5.45 7.22
CA LEU A 82 -4.33 4.78 6.69
C LEU A 82 -4.39 4.95 5.19
N TYR A 83 -4.45 3.82 4.47
CA TYR A 83 -4.58 3.77 3.01
C TYR A 83 -6.04 3.64 2.64
N SER A 84 -6.52 4.48 1.75
CA SER A 84 -7.92 4.50 1.32
C SER A 84 -8.04 4.67 -0.19
N SER A 85 -9.07 4.07 -0.76
CA SER A 85 -9.50 4.34 -2.14
C SER A 85 -10.12 5.73 -2.28
N GLY A 86 -10.55 6.33 -1.16
CA GLY A 86 -11.31 7.57 -1.12
C GLY A 86 -12.78 7.42 -1.52
N ILE A 87 -13.23 6.18 -1.76
CA ILE A 87 -14.60 5.86 -2.16
C ILE A 87 -15.26 5.03 -1.07
N TYR A 88 -16.47 5.38 -0.73
CA TYR A 88 -17.34 4.61 0.16
C TYR A 88 -18.45 3.94 -0.66
N SER A 89 -18.89 2.78 -0.23
CA SER A 89 -20.08 2.11 -0.77
C SER A 89 -20.88 1.47 0.35
N ASP A 90 -22.20 1.63 0.29
CA ASP A 90 -23.15 0.93 1.15
C ASP A 90 -23.62 -0.40 0.53
N GLY A 91 -23.10 -0.77 -0.63
CA GLY A 91 -23.46 -1.94 -1.41
C GLY A 91 -24.37 -1.60 -2.61
N ASP A 92 -25.16 -0.54 -2.53
CA ASP A 92 -26.11 -0.13 -3.57
C ASP A 92 -25.59 1.08 -4.37
N SER A 93 -24.79 1.94 -3.74
CA SER A 93 -24.29 3.19 -4.34
C SER A 93 -22.86 3.51 -3.91
N TYR A 94 -22.22 4.37 -4.71
CA TYR A 94 -20.91 4.95 -4.39
C TYR A 94 -21.06 6.38 -3.90
N SER A 95 -20.23 6.79 -2.95
CA SER A 95 -20.12 8.16 -2.46
C SER A 95 -18.67 8.49 -2.09
N SER A 96 -18.36 9.76 -1.85
CA SER A 96 -17.18 10.16 -1.09
C SER A 96 -17.22 9.55 0.32
N ILE A 97 -16.07 9.42 0.96
CA ILE A 97 -16.03 8.95 2.37
C ILE A 97 -16.88 9.91 3.22
N PRO A 98 -17.89 9.41 3.95
CA PRO A 98 -18.74 10.24 4.81
C PRO A 98 -17.91 11.09 5.78
N THR A 99 -18.21 12.39 5.84
CA THR A 99 -17.47 13.35 6.68
C THR A 99 -17.37 12.89 8.14
N MET A 100 -18.40 12.25 8.67
CA MET A 100 -18.41 11.71 10.03
C MET A 100 -17.31 10.65 10.25
N LEU A 101 -16.97 9.85 9.25
CA LEU A 101 -15.89 8.85 9.36
C LEU A 101 -14.51 9.52 9.31
N LEU A 102 -14.35 10.58 8.50
CA LEU A 102 -13.14 11.40 8.49
C LEU A 102 -12.95 12.13 9.82
N GLU A 103 -14.03 12.69 10.39
CA GLU A 103 -14.01 13.33 11.72
C GLU A 103 -13.62 12.35 12.82
N ALA A 104 -14.08 11.11 12.78
CA ALA A 104 -13.77 10.09 13.76
C ALA A 104 -12.27 9.75 13.84
N VAL A 105 -11.51 9.93 12.74
CA VAL A 105 -10.06 9.67 12.69
C VAL A 105 -9.21 10.95 12.71
N LYS A 106 -9.85 12.13 12.69
CA LYS A 106 -9.19 13.44 12.73
C LYS A 106 -8.27 13.57 13.94
N GLY A 107 -7.06 14.10 13.71
CA GLY A 107 -6.05 14.32 14.77
C GLY A 107 -5.36 13.05 15.27
N LYS A 108 -5.75 11.87 14.75
CA LYS A 108 -5.19 10.56 15.13
C LYS A 108 -4.31 9.97 14.03
N LEU A 109 -4.53 10.34 12.78
CA LEU A 109 -3.72 9.90 11.64
C LEU A 109 -2.47 10.77 11.48
N ASP A 110 -1.34 10.12 11.23
CA ASP A 110 -0.11 10.79 10.77
C ASP A 110 -0.11 10.95 9.25
N ALA A 111 -0.86 10.15 8.51
CA ALA A 111 -1.18 10.32 7.10
C ALA A 111 -2.45 9.55 6.71
N LEU A 112 -3.33 10.18 5.93
CA LEU A 112 -4.36 9.54 5.12
C LEU A 112 -3.86 9.50 3.68
N ILE A 113 -3.75 8.32 3.11
CA ILE A 113 -3.03 8.07 1.86
C ILE A 113 -4.00 7.56 0.81
N PHE A 114 -4.07 8.26 -0.31
CA PHE A 114 -4.93 7.90 -1.43
C PHE A 114 -4.12 7.46 -2.65
N ASN A 115 -4.61 6.47 -3.37
CA ASN A 115 -4.11 6.19 -4.72
C ASN A 115 -4.78 7.14 -5.71
N TYR A 116 -3.96 7.86 -6.50
CA TYR A 116 -4.43 8.84 -7.47
C TYR A 116 -3.73 8.62 -8.82
N GLU A 117 -4.29 7.73 -9.65
CA GLU A 117 -3.58 7.15 -10.79
C GLU A 117 -3.78 7.93 -12.11
N ALA A 118 -4.83 8.75 -12.21
CA ALA A 118 -5.16 9.53 -13.41
C ALA A 118 -6.02 10.76 -13.07
N ILE A 119 -6.01 11.76 -13.96
CA ILE A 119 -6.91 12.93 -13.94
C ILE A 119 -8.03 12.84 -14.98
N ASP A 120 -7.89 11.91 -15.92
CA ASP A 120 -8.93 11.58 -16.89
C ASP A 120 -9.86 10.52 -16.27
N ALA A 121 -11.17 10.80 -16.27
CA ALA A 121 -12.15 9.97 -15.58
C ALA A 121 -12.29 8.57 -16.17
N GLU A 122 -12.17 8.41 -17.48
CA GLU A 122 -12.26 7.11 -18.15
C GLU A 122 -10.99 6.28 -17.91
N LEU A 123 -9.81 6.92 -17.96
CA LEU A 123 -8.56 6.26 -17.60
C LEU A 123 -8.56 5.87 -16.12
N TYR A 124 -9.03 6.74 -15.23
CA TYR A 124 -9.20 6.42 -13.81
C TYR A 124 -10.11 5.22 -13.61
N ALA A 125 -11.28 5.21 -14.24
CA ALA A 125 -12.23 4.12 -14.18
C ALA A 125 -11.61 2.80 -14.64
N THR A 126 -10.87 2.82 -15.73
CA THR A 126 -10.15 1.66 -16.26
C THR A 126 -9.11 1.14 -15.26
N ILE A 127 -8.28 2.01 -14.72
CA ILE A 127 -7.20 1.63 -13.78
C ILE A 127 -7.78 1.15 -12.45
N MET A 128 -8.76 1.87 -11.91
CA MET A 128 -9.32 1.57 -10.59
C MET A 128 -10.40 0.48 -10.65
N GLY A 129 -10.81 0.04 -11.85
CA GLY A 129 -11.86 -0.96 -12.04
C GLY A 129 -13.19 -0.52 -11.42
N THR A 130 -13.61 0.71 -11.71
CA THR A 130 -14.74 1.39 -11.10
C THR A 130 -15.48 2.27 -12.13
N GLU A 131 -16.41 3.11 -11.70
CA GLU A 131 -17.10 4.06 -12.57
C GLU A 131 -16.31 5.37 -12.71
N ALA A 132 -16.45 6.04 -13.88
CA ALA A 132 -15.77 7.30 -14.18
C ALA A 132 -16.12 8.43 -13.16
N VAL A 133 -17.35 8.44 -12.67
CA VAL A 133 -17.82 9.41 -11.66
C VAL A 133 -17.03 9.32 -10.34
N ASN A 134 -16.45 8.16 -10.03
CA ASN A 134 -15.75 7.93 -8.78
C ASN A 134 -14.45 8.76 -8.65
N LEU A 135 -13.89 9.28 -9.75
CA LEU A 135 -12.79 10.25 -9.67
C LEU A 135 -13.25 11.55 -8.98
N ALA A 136 -14.45 12.03 -9.26
CA ALA A 136 -15.00 13.21 -8.59
C ALA A 136 -15.27 12.96 -7.10
N LEU A 137 -15.72 11.74 -6.74
CA LEU A 137 -15.92 11.33 -5.35
C LEU A 137 -14.58 11.24 -4.58
N LEU A 138 -13.52 10.76 -5.22
CA LEU A 138 -12.17 10.78 -4.66
C LEU A 138 -11.69 12.22 -4.41
N ASP A 139 -11.87 13.12 -5.40
CA ASP A 139 -11.52 14.55 -5.26
C ASP A 139 -12.28 15.17 -4.07
N GLU A 140 -13.56 14.86 -3.91
CA GLU A 140 -14.39 15.33 -2.79
C GLU A 140 -13.87 14.83 -1.45
N THR A 141 -13.53 13.54 -1.36
CA THR A 141 -12.94 12.94 -0.14
C THR A 141 -11.62 13.62 0.23
N ILE A 142 -10.72 13.81 -0.74
CA ILE A 142 -9.43 14.47 -0.51
C ILE A 142 -9.63 15.91 0.00
N ASN A 143 -10.51 16.68 -0.64
CA ASN A 143 -10.81 18.05 -0.23
C ASN A 143 -11.42 18.11 1.18
N SER A 144 -12.32 17.19 1.52
CA SER A 144 -12.93 17.08 2.86
C SER A 144 -11.88 16.75 3.92
N ALA A 145 -10.98 15.79 3.64
CA ALA A 145 -9.90 15.43 4.55
C ALA A 145 -8.95 16.62 4.80
N ILE A 146 -8.57 17.36 3.76
CA ILE A 146 -7.73 18.56 3.85
C ILE A 146 -8.44 19.65 4.66
N ALA A 147 -9.72 19.91 4.38
CA ALA A 147 -10.51 20.90 5.11
C ALA A 147 -10.64 20.58 6.60
N LEU A 148 -10.66 19.30 6.96
CA LEU A 148 -10.63 18.83 8.34
C LEU A 148 -9.24 18.90 9.00
N GLY A 149 -8.19 19.24 8.24
CA GLY A 149 -6.81 19.29 8.71
C GLY A 149 -6.17 17.92 8.90
N ILE A 150 -6.67 16.87 8.24
CA ILE A 150 -6.04 15.55 8.21
C ILE A 150 -4.84 15.62 7.28
N PRO A 151 -3.64 15.14 7.68
CA PRO A 151 -2.49 15.08 6.78
C PRO A 151 -2.76 14.12 5.62
N VAL A 152 -2.78 14.65 4.39
CA VAL A 152 -3.05 13.88 3.17
C VAL A 152 -1.76 13.64 2.39
N GLU A 153 -1.55 12.41 1.94
CA GLU A 153 -0.52 12.01 0.98
C GLU A 153 -1.18 11.31 -0.22
N ALA A 154 -0.56 11.39 -1.39
CA ALA A 154 -0.97 10.61 -2.54
C ALA A 154 0.10 9.56 -2.90
N HIS A 155 -0.35 8.38 -3.26
CA HIS A 155 0.46 7.35 -3.89
C HIS A 155 0.08 7.21 -5.36
N LEU A 156 1.07 6.96 -6.20
CA LEU A 156 0.92 6.77 -7.62
C LEU A 156 1.80 5.61 -8.08
N VAL A 157 1.22 4.71 -8.86
CA VAL A 157 1.94 3.60 -9.49
C VAL A 157 2.09 3.91 -10.97
N PRO A 158 3.31 4.22 -11.46
CA PRO A 158 3.55 4.39 -12.88
C PRO A 158 3.34 3.06 -13.63
N MET A 159 2.54 3.11 -14.69
CA MET A 159 2.17 1.97 -15.53
C MET A 159 2.20 2.40 -17.00
N HIS A 160 2.20 1.45 -17.93
CA HIS A 160 2.12 1.73 -19.37
C HIS A 160 0.99 2.72 -19.71
N CYS A 161 -0.20 2.52 -19.15
CA CYS A 161 -1.37 3.33 -19.47
C CYS A 161 -1.36 4.76 -18.90
N ASN A 162 -0.53 5.08 -17.87
CA ASN A 162 -0.61 6.37 -17.18
C ASN A 162 0.71 7.16 -17.07
N TYR A 163 1.88 6.55 -17.32
CA TYR A 163 3.19 7.16 -16.99
C TYR A 163 3.40 8.55 -17.63
N HIS A 164 2.92 8.75 -18.84
CA HIS A 164 3.08 10.00 -19.58
C HIS A 164 2.21 11.14 -19.03
N ARG A 165 1.19 10.84 -18.22
CA ARG A 165 0.27 11.83 -17.60
C ARG A 165 0.68 12.22 -16.17
N ILE A 166 1.79 11.67 -15.65
CA ILE A 166 2.29 11.95 -14.30
C ILE A 166 2.44 13.45 -14.00
N PRO A 167 2.99 14.30 -14.90
CA PRO A 167 3.09 15.73 -14.64
C PRO A 167 1.74 16.42 -14.41
N ASP A 168 0.69 16.01 -15.14
CA ASP A 168 -0.66 16.54 -15.00
C ASP A 168 -1.27 16.11 -13.66
N VAL A 169 -1.09 14.84 -13.28
CA VAL A 169 -1.54 14.29 -11.97
C VAL A 169 -0.88 15.08 -10.82
N LEU A 170 0.43 15.30 -10.88
CA LEU A 170 1.14 16.08 -9.86
C LEU A 170 0.60 17.52 -9.78
N SER A 171 0.37 18.18 -10.91
CA SER A 171 -0.18 19.53 -10.95
C SER A 171 -1.57 19.58 -10.31
N LYS A 172 -2.43 18.63 -10.60
CA LYS A 172 -3.77 18.49 -10.00
C LYS A 172 -3.68 18.29 -8.49
N LEU A 173 -2.90 17.34 -8.03
CA LEU A 173 -2.72 17.04 -6.60
C LEU A 173 -2.20 18.28 -5.83
N TYR A 174 -1.22 18.97 -6.39
CA TYR A 174 -0.70 20.19 -5.76
C TYR A 174 -1.75 21.28 -5.67
N SER A 175 -2.55 21.49 -6.72
CA SER A 175 -3.64 22.46 -6.72
C SER A 175 -4.74 22.16 -5.69
N MET A 176 -4.90 20.88 -5.31
CA MET A 176 -5.80 20.45 -4.24
C MET A 176 -5.19 20.61 -2.83
N GLY A 177 -3.91 20.96 -2.72
CA GLY A 177 -3.20 21.08 -1.45
C GLY A 177 -2.48 19.79 -1.00
N VAL A 178 -2.44 18.75 -1.84
CA VAL A 178 -1.66 17.52 -1.57
C VAL A 178 -0.21 17.77 -1.96
N SER A 179 0.64 18.00 -0.99
CA SER A 179 2.05 18.34 -1.20
C SER A 179 3.01 17.14 -1.09
N ASN A 180 2.56 16.00 -0.57
CA ASN A 180 3.38 14.80 -0.42
C ASN A 180 2.89 13.71 -1.39
N VAL A 181 3.72 13.35 -2.35
CA VAL A 181 3.43 12.29 -3.32
C VAL A 181 4.50 11.22 -3.29
N SER A 182 4.09 9.96 -3.26
CA SER A 182 5.00 8.82 -3.32
C SER A 182 4.76 8.01 -4.58
N PHE A 183 5.80 7.80 -5.35
CA PHE A 183 5.77 6.87 -6.48
C PHE A 183 6.12 5.47 -6.02
N LEU A 184 5.17 4.57 -6.22
CA LEU A 184 5.31 3.18 -5.87
C LEU A 184 5.70 2.36 -7.09
N ARG A 185 6.39 1.28 -6.85
CA ARG A 185 6.65 0.30 -7.87
C ARG A 185 5.46 -0.64 -8.03
N LEU A 186 5.16 -0.99 -9.28
CA LEU A 186 4.28 -2.10 -9.59
C LEU A 186 4.84 -3.42 -9.03
N VAL A 187 4.02 -4.19 -8.33
CA VAL A 187 4.38 -5.53 -7.85
C VAL A 187 3.67 -6.55 -8.74
N PRO A 188 4.39 -7.44 -9.43
CA PRO A 188 3.81 -8.38 -10.40
C PRO A 188 3.12 -9.56 -9.68
N GLN A 189 2.01 -9.28 -9.04
CA GLN A 189 1.14 -10.26 -8.38
C GLN A 189 -0.33 -9.79 -8.40
N GLY A 190 -1.24 -10.69 -8.08
CA GLY A 190 -2.68 -10.39 -8.10
C GLY A 190 -3.15 -10.03 -9.51
N ARG A 191 -4.01 -9.01 -9.63
CA ARG A 191 -4.59 -8.59 -10.92
C ARG A 191 -3.60 -8.03 -11.94
N VAL A 192 -2.38 -7.67 -11.54
CA VAL A 192 -1.31 -7.33 -12.49
C VAL A 192 -1.10 -8.44 -13.53
N LEU A 193 -1.18 -9.71 -13.11
CA LEU A 193 -0.94 -10.86 -13.97
C LEU A 193 -1.98 -11.01 -15.10
N GLU A 194 -3.19 -10.48 -14.86
CA GLU A 194 -4.32 -10.48 -15.81
C GLU A 194 -4.34 -9.25 -16.73
N ASN A 195 -3.63 -8.17 -16.35
CA ASN A 195 -3.70 -6.85 -16.99
C ASN A 195 -2.35 -6.36 -17.52
N LYS A 196 -1.45 -7.28 -17.89
CA LYS A 196 -0.08 -6.97 -18.27
C LYS A 196 0.04 -5.89 -19.35
N GLU A 197 -0.82 -5.94 -20.37
CA GLU A 197 -0.83 -4.98 -21.47
C GLU A 197 -1.05 -3.53 -21.03
N LEU A 198 -1.80 -3.31 -19.94
CA LEU A 198 -2.06 -1.98 -19.39
C LEU A 198 -1.02 -1.53 -18.38
N VAL A 199 -0.36 -2.46 -17.71
CA VAL A 199 0.48 -2.13 -16.55
C VAL A 199 1.98 -2.24 -16.83
N GLU A 200 2.42 -3.19 -17.67
CA GLU A 200 3.84 -3.43 -17.92
C GLU A 200 4.39 -2.39 -18.90
N MET A 201 5.47 -1.74 -18.50
CA MET A 201 6.18 -0.78 -19.34
C MET A 201 7.34 -1.46 -20.09
N SER A 202 7.54 -1.09 -21.35
CA SER A 202 8.75 -1.45 -22.12
C SER A 202 10.00 -0.80 -21.51
N VAL A 203 11.17 -1.22 -21.93
CA VAL A 203 12.44 -0.63 -21.49
C VAL A 203 12.51 0.84 -21.90
N GLU A 204 12.06 1.17 -23.10
CA GLU A 204 12.01 2.53 -23.64
C GLU A 204 11.10 3.43 -22.82
N GLU A 205 9.92 2.95 -22.44
CA GLU A 205 8.97 3.67 -21.56
C GLU A 205 9.53 3.88 -20.16
N GLN A 206 10.25 2.91 -19.61
CA GLN A 206 10.92 3.05 -18.33
C GLN A 206 12.01 4.13 -18.36
N GLU A 207 12.79 4.23 -19.46
CA GLU A 207 13.77 5.30 -19.64
C GLU A 207 13.11 6.67 -19.85
N GLU A 208 11.99 6.73 -20.56
CA GLU A 208 11.19 7.94 -20.66
C GLU A 208 10.62 8.38 -19.32
N LEU A 209 10.05 7.46 -18.55
CA LEU A 209 9.57 7.70 -17.20
C LEU A 209 10.67 8.28 -16.30
N LYS A 210 11.90 7.76 -16.36
CA LYS A 210 13.03 8.33 -15.58
C LYS A 210 13.27 9.79 -15.90
N LYS A 211 13.17 10.18 -17.18
CA LYS A 211 13.30 11.59 -17.62
C LYS A 211 12.14 12.45 -17.12
N ILE A 212 10.91 11.95 -17.22
CA ILE A 212 9.71 12.61 -16.67
C ILE A 212 9.87 12.83 -15.17
N MET A 213 10.27 11.80 -14.44
CA MET A 213 10.43 11.87 -13.00
C MET A 213 11.52 12.84 -12.56
N ALA A 214 12.67 12.88 -13.26
CA ALA A 214 13.72 13.85 -12.99
C ALA A 214 13.20 15.28 -13.15
N LYS A 215 12.48 15.58 -14.23
CA LYS A 215 11.86 16.89 -14.46
C LYS A 215 10.82 17.21 -13.39
N CYS A 216 9.99 16.27 -13.01
CA CYS A 216 9.01 16.47 -11.93
C CYS A 216 9.68 16.80 -10.59
N GLN A 217 10.80 16.17 -10.26
CA GLN A 217 11.55 16.49 -9.03
C GLN A 217 12.10 17.91 -9.01
N GLU A 218 12.46 18.47 -10.18
CA GLU A 218 12.96 19.84 -10.31
C GLU A 218 11.83 20.88 -10.24
N THR A 219 10.64 20.55 -10.75
CA THR A 219 9.56 21.52 -10.95
C THR A 219 8.44 21.44 -9.92
N TYR A 220 8.27 20.30 -9.26
CA TYR A 220 7.21 20.11 -8.26
C TYR A 220 7.55 20.84 -6.97
N GLN A 221 6.64 21.72 -6.54
CA GLN A 221 6.83 22.54 -5.34
C GLN A 221 6.59 21.77 -4.02
N GLY A 222 6.03 20.56 -4.08
CA GLY A 222 5.84 19.68 -2.95
C GLY A 222 6.98 18.69 -2.79
N LYS A 223 6.73 17.67 -1.99
CA LYS A 223 7.69 16.59 -1.71
C LYS A 223 7.37 15.35 -2.51
N ILE A 224 8.30 14.93 -3.36
CA ILE A 224 8.22 13.66 -4.09
C ILE A 224 9.11 12.63 -3.40
N ARG A 225 8.54 11.49 -3.04
CA ARG A 225 9.27 10.30 -2.61
C ARG A 225 9.28 9.28 -3.75
N LEU A 226 10.48 8.94 -4.20
CA LEU A 226 10.66 7.89 -5.21
C LEU A 226 10.91 6.55 -4.52
N GLY A 227 10.08 5.57 -4.83
CA GLY A 227 10.38 4.17 -4.55
C GLY A 227 11.42 3.61 -5.53
N LEU A 228 11.96 2.43 -5.25
CA LEU A 228 12.77 1.71 -6.25
C LEU A 228 11.91 1.35 -7.45
N PRO A 229 12.41 1.38 -8.69
CA PRO A 229 13.79 1.62 -9.10
C PRO A 229 14.16 3.10 -9.32
N PHE A 230 13.25 4.02 -9.06
CA PHE A 230 13.38 5.44 -9.41
C PHE A 230 14.32 6.24 -8.49
N SER A 231 14.72 5.69 -7.36
CA SER A 231 15.62 6.35 -6.43
C SER A 231 17.07 5.99 -6.69
N ALA A 232 17.94 6.99 -6.89
CA ALA A 232 19.38 6.80 -6.97
C ALA A 232 20.02 6.37 -5.63
N LYS A 233 19.32 6.61 -4.50
CA LYS A 233 19.77 6.18 -3.17
C LYS A 233 19.00 4.93 -2.76
N ARG A 234 19.69 3.80 -2.70
CA ARG A 234 19.12 2.57 -2.14
C ARG A 234 18.91 2.74 -0.64
N ALA A 235 17.66 2.74 -0.22
CA ALA A 235 17.34 2.39 1.16
C ALA A 235 17.54 0.86 1.31
N ALA A 236 18.14 0.43 2.41
CA ALA A 236 18.22 -1.00 2.72
C ALA A 236 16.82 -1.61 2.72
N CYS A 237 16.65 -2.74 2.04
CA CYS A 237 15.37 -3.44 2.02
C CYS A 237 15.09 -4.01 3.41
N GLY A 238 13.94 -3.65 3.97
CA GLY A 238 13.53 -4.06 5.33
C GLY A 238 12.64 -5.29 5.38
N THR A 239 12.46 -5.98 4.24
CA THR A 239 11.52 -7.11 4.14
C THR A 239 11.83 -8.20 5.17
N GLY A 240 10.80 -8.63 5.88
CA GLY A 240 10.89 -9.71 6.88
C GLY A 240 11.64 -9.36 8.17
N SER A 241 12.32 -8.20 8.25
CA SER A 241 13.11 -7.78 9.42
C SER A 241 12.55 -6.53 10.07
N ILE A 242 12.66 -5.39 9.40
CA ILE A 242 12.16 -4.11 9.93
C ILE A 242 10.75 -3.79 9.46
N LYS A 243 10.20 -4.61 8.55
CA LYS A 243 8.86 -4.46 7.97
C LYS A 243 8.18 -5.83 7.85
N LEU A 244 6.90 -5.87 8.18
CA LEU A 244 5.99 -7.01 7.98
C LEU A 244 4.66 -6.54 7.41
N THR A 245 3.93 -7.49 6.81
CA THR A 245 2.53 -7.32 6.40
C THR A 245 1.69 -8.46 6.97
N VAL A 246 0.59 -8.14 7.64
CA VAL A 246 -0.47 -9.08 8.01
C VAL A 246 -1.60 -8.89 7.03
N ARG A 247 -1.94 -9.95 6.29
CA ARG A 247 -3.02 -9.93 5.30
C ARG A 247 -4.39 -10.07 5.99
N TYR A 248 -5.46 -9.67 5.31
CA TYR A 248 -6.84 -9.68 5.81
C TYR A 248 -7.33 -11.05 6.34
N ASP A 249 -6.69 -12.15 5.92
CA ASP A 249 -6.95 -13.53 6.38
C ASP A 249 -6.03 -13.98 7.52
N GLY A 250 -5.19 -13.08 8.03
CA GLY A 250 -4.31 -13.31 9.16
C GLY A 250 -2.91 -13.85 8.83
N TYR A 251 -2.60 -14.20 7.58
CA TYR A 251 -1.27 -14.65 7.22
C TYR A 251 -0.24 -13.53 7.26
N VAL A 252 0.97 -13.86 7.76
CA VAL A 252 2.08 -12.92 7.93
C VAL A 252 3.09 -13.05 6.81
N PHE A 253 3.35 -11.94 6.14
CA PHE A 253 4.29 -11.85 5.02
C PHE A 253 5.43 -10.89 5.32
N PRO A 254 6.61 -11.10 4.71
CA PRO A 254 7.78 -10.22 4.87
C PRO A 254 7.54 -8.78 4.43
N CYS A 255 6.72 -8.56 3.42
CA CYS A 255 6.20 -7.28 2.92
C CYS A 255 5.12 -7.54 1.86
N GLU A 256 4.54 -6.47 1.32
CA GLU A 256 3.47 -6.51 0.31
C GLU A 256 3.86 -7.28 -0.98
N ALA A 257 5.15 -7.38 -1.29
CA ALA A 257 5.64 -8.10 -2.46
C ALA A 257 5.61 -9.64 -2.34
N PHE A 258 5.25 -10.17 -1.19
CA PHE A 258 5.23 -11.61 -0.91
C PHE A 258 3.85 -12.17 -0.59
N LYS A 259 2.78 -11.40 -0.76
CA LYS A 259 1.43 -11.78 -0.32
C LYS A 259 0.79 -12.98 -1.03
N ASP A 260 1.35 -13.41 -2.15
CA ASP A 260 0.93 -14.64 -2.85
C ASP A 260 1.55 -15.92 -2.28
N GLY A 261 2.41 -15.79 -1.27
CA GLY A 261 3.03 -16.90 -0.58
C GLY A 261 4.27 -17.50 -1.27
N MET A 262 4.46 -17.31 -2.57
CA MET A 262 5.63 -17.71 -3.38
C MET A 262 6.35 -18.97 -2.89
N MET A 263 5.67 -20.11 -2.98
CA MET A 263 6.10 -21.41 -2.44
C MET A 263 7.48 -21.89 -2.92
N GLU A 264 7.80 -21.62 -4.18
CA GLU A 264 9.08 -22.04 -4.82
C GLU A 264 10.28 -21.37 -4.16
N ILE A 265 10.10 -20.15 -3.65
CA ILE A 265 11.14 -19.37 -2.95
C ILE A 265 11.32 -19.84 -1.52
N ASN A 266 10.25 -20.31 -0.92
CA ASN A 266 10.19 -20.64 0.49
C ASN A 266 10.71 -22.03 0.80
N LYS A 267 11.23 -22.77 -0.18
CA LYS A 267 11.68 -24.16 0.00
C LYS A 267 10.60 -25.04 0.67
N GLY A 268 9.34 -24.81 0.32
CA GLY A 268 8.19 -25.52 0.88
C GLY A 268 7.73 -25.06 2.26
N VAL A 269 8.29 -23.98 2.82
CA VAL A 269 7.83 -23.39 4.08
C VAL A 269 6.71 -22.39 3.83
N MET A 270 5.60 -22.52 4.55
CA MET A 270 4.42 -21.67 4.41
C MET A 270 4.45 -20.48 5.36
N PRO A 271 3.82 -19.35 4.97
CA PRO A 271 3.56 -18.27 5.92
C PRO A 271 2.66 -18.75 7.06
N GLU A 272 2.88 -18.20 8.25
CA GLU A 272 2.10 -18.54 9.46
C GLU A 272 1.00 -17.50 9.68
N ASN A 273 -0.02 -17.88 10.47
CA ASN A 273 -1.23 -17.10 10.68
C ASN A 273 -1.32 -16.56 12.12
N VAL A 274 -1.63 -15.25 12.27
CA VAL A 274 -1.78 -14.59 13.58
C VAL A 274 -3.00 -15.06 14.36
N GLN A 275 -3.95 -15.74 13.74
CA GLN A 275 -5.09 -16.35 14.43
C GLN A 275 -4.70 -17.65 15.14
N GLU A 276 -3.60 -18.28 14.74
CA GLU A 276 -3.09 -19.55 15.29
C GLU A 276 -1.88 -19.34 16.21
N LYS A 277 -1.05 -18.34 15.90
CA LYS A 277 0.22 -18.07 16.59
C LYS A 277 0.43 -16.57 16.78
N ARG A 278 0.89 -16.14 17.95
CA ARG A 278 1.19 -14.71 18.21
C ARG A 278 2.19 -14.16 17.22
N LEU A 279 1.96 -12.92 16.74
CA LEU A 279 2.87 -12.25 15.80
C LEU A 279 4.32 -12.21 16.31
N LYS A 280 4.52 -12.01 17.62
CA LYS A 280 5.86 -12.02 18.21
C LYS A 280 6.58 -13.36 17.97
N ASN A 281 5.91 -14.48 18.18
CA ASN A 281 6.49 -15.79 17.95
C ASN A 281 6.72 -16.07 16.46
N ILE A 282 5.80 -15.63 15.59
CA ILE A 282 5.99 -15.70 14.13
C ILE A 282 7.24 -14.92 13.72
N TYR A 283 7.39 -13.68 14.21
CA TYR A 283 8.55 -12.85 13.89
C TYR A 283 9.89 -13.49 14.28
N GLU A 284 9.96 -14.13 15.44
CA GLU A 284 11.17 -14.71 16.01
C GLU A 284 11.48 -16.12 15.46
N GLU A 285 10.47 -16.95 15.22
CA GLU A 285 10.63 -18.39 14.99
C GLU A 285 10.27 -18.87 13.59
N SER A 286 9.59 -18.04 12.77
CA SER A 286 9.06 -18.47 11.47
C SER A 286 10.17 -18.92 10.52
N GLY A 287 10.06 -20.17 10.07
CA GLY A 287 10.90 -20.70 9.00
C GLY A 287 10.75 -19.93 7.69
N TYR A 288 9.54 -19.49 7.37
CA TYR A 288 9.25 -18.69 6.19
C TYR A 288 9.99 -17.35 6.22
N LEU A 289 9.87 -16.59 7.32
CA LEU A 289 10.57 -15.31 7.47
C LEU A 289 12.10 -15.49 7.47
N LYS A 290 12.59 -16.61 8.04
CA LYS A 290 14.02 -16.94 8.04
C LYS A 290 14.57 -17.14 6.65
N VAL A 291 13.91 -17.94 5.81
CA VAL A 291 14.31 -18.17 4.41
C VAL A 291 14.38 -16.84 3.63
N VAL A 292 13.40 -15.96 3.82
CA VAL A 292 13.38 -14.65 3.15
C VAL A 292 14.51 -13.73 3.65
N ARG A 293 14.78 -13.72 4.95
CA ARG A 293 15.89 -12.93 5.54
C ARG A 293 17.26 -13.39 5.03
N GLU A 294 17.51 -14.70 5.00
CA GLU A 294 18.74 -15.28 4.46
C GLU A 294 18.92 -14.97 2.97
N GLY A 295 17.85 -15.10 2.20
CA GLY A 295 17.87 -14.75 0.78
C GLY A 295 18.10 -13.26 0.54
N LEU A 296 17.58 -12.37 1.38
CA LEU A 296 17.81 -10.94 1.32
C LEU A 296 19.27 -10.58 1.63
N GLU A 297 19.89 -11.23 2.61
CA GLU A 297 21.32 -11.03 2.93
C GLU A 297 22.19 -11.39 1.73
N ALA A 298 21.95 -12.53 1.12
CA ALA A 298 22.67 -12.97 -0.08
C ALA A 298 22.45 -11.99 -1.26
N TYR A 299 21.24 -11.46 -1.42
CA TYR A 299 20.91 -10.48 -2.46
C TYR A 299 21.56 -9.11 -2.25
N SER A 300 21.60 -8.64 -1.00
CA SER A 300 22.15 -7.31 -0.66
C SER A 300 23.65 -7.17 -0.93
N GLY A 301 24.35 -8.30 -1.03
CA GLY A 301 25.75 -8.35 -1.41
C GLY A 301 26.04 -8.28 -2.90
N CYS A 302 25.02 -8.30 -3.77
CA CYS A 302 25.20 -8.26 -5.24
C CYS A 302 25.23 -6.81 -5.74
N GLU A 303 26.30 -6.42 -6.43
CA GLU A 303 26.38 -5.15 -7.15
C GLU A 303 25.42 -5.10 -8.34
N GLY A 304 24.85 -3.93 -8.64
CA GLY A 304 24.04 -3.71 -9.83
C GLY A 304 22.56 -4.08 -9.73
N ASN A 305 22.03 -4.44 -8.56
CA ASN A 305 20.63 -4.82 -8.42
C ASN A 305 19.69 -3.60 -8.42
N GLU A 306 19.01 -3.37 -9.54
CA GLU A 306 18.02 -2.30 -9.72
C GLU A 306 16.63 -2.64 -9.14
N TYR A 307 16.38 -3.91 -8.82
CA TYR A 307 15.10 -4.43 -8.37
C TYR A 307 15.03 -4.54 -6.85
N CYS A 308 13.82 -4.50 -6.28
CA CYS A 308 13.66 -4.95 -4.91
C CYS A 308 13.77 -6.48 -4.83
N TYR A 309 14.10 -6.97 -3.64
CA TYR A 309 14.27 -8.41 -3.44
C TYR A 309 13.05 -9.23 -3.89
N GLY A 310 11.82 -8.80 -3.55
CA GLY A 310 10.62 -9.49 -3.97
C GLY A 310 10.40 -9.53 -5.49
N GLN A 311 10.79 -8.48 -6.24
CA GLN A 311 10.78 -8.50 -7.71
C GLN A 311 11.90 -9.39 -8.27
N PHE A 312 13.10 -9.24 -7.74
CA PHE A 312 14.25 -10.03 -8.18
C PHE A 312 13.99 -11.53 -8.12
N ILE A 313 13.38 -11.99 -7.04
CA ILE A 313 13.03 -13.40 -6.89
C ILE A 313 12.05 -13.84 -8.00
N ARG A 314 11.03 -13.01 -8.31
CA ARG A 314 10.03 -13.31 -9.33
C ARG A 314 10.60 -13.39 -10.75
N THR A 315 11.75 -12.74 -11.02
CA THR A 315 12.43 -12.84 -12.31
C THR A 315 13.29 -14.09 -12.46
N LYS A 316 13.51 -14.82 -11.36
CA LYS A 316 14.34 -16.04 -11.36
C LYS A 316 13.53 -17.34 -11.46
N PHE A 317 12.22 -17.27 -11.25
CA PHE A 317 11.25 -18.36 -11.33
C PHE A 317 10.07 -17.98 -12.22
#